data_c954234255636fa5fef8746b574d7070
#
_entry.id   c954234255636fa5fef8746b574d7070
#
_cell.length_a   1.000
_cell.length_b   1.000
_cell.length_c   1.000
_cell.angle_alpha   90.00
_cell.angle_beta   90.00
_cell.angle_gamma   90.00
#
_symmetry.space_group_name_H-M   'P 1'
#
loop_
_entity.id
_entity.type
_entity.pdbx_description
1 polymer ?
#
loop_
_entity_poly.entity_id
_entity_poly.type
_entity_poly.pdbx_seq_one_letter_code
_entity_poly.pdbx_strand_id
1 'polypeptide(L)'
;MFSQSIRRKIVGIALGLVVLMIATSILSTLMANRVGHLLDELTNKYVPAYGDLTRTNVRSLERALALRQMVIAKMQTPPDDAAFAQRMQIYRTKDAEVTQEAEAARKLIVSIIEDTSTPSDNVALAHVDGQIEAAVTEVRRFLNEENSRLISQLEAHDFPEVQRSLQRSDAFRDEFNQRIDQIRAGMLAQVYASATTVMVDQQRATWITVIVTAIAAILGLLFAGLVGAGITRPVRLLLQGTREVEAGQLDRSIDVVTRDEIGQLTAAFNRMVGQLRQKEQIRRTFGRYIDPRVAEGLINQSAAATEGQRRMMTVMFCDMKGFTGLSEGMTPQGLVKVMNRYLSTMSEPIRA
;
A
#
# COMPACT_ATOMS: atom_id res chain seq x y z
N MET A 1 6.44 27.32 7.48
CA MET A 1 7.07 26.02 7.16
C MET A 1 7.42 25.83 5.67
N PHE A 2 7.09 26.77 4.78
CA PHE A 2 7.24 26.65 3.31
C PHE A 2 8.44 27.44 2.72
N SER A 3 9.39 27.88 3.54
CA SER A 3 10.56 28.65 3.07
C SER A 3 11.84 27.81 2.91
N GLN A 4 11.73 26.50 2.86
CA GLN A 4 12.89 25.61 2.80
C GLN A 4 13.12 25.08 1.39
N SER A 5 14.39 24.77 1.10
CA SER A 5 14.94 24.20 -0.13
C SER A 5 13.97 23.22 -0.83
N ILE A 6 13.83 23.34 -2.14
CA ILE A 6 13.05 22.46 -3.02
C ILE A 6 13.36 20.99 -2.73
N ARG A 7 14.62 20.66 -2.50
CA ARG A 7 15.07 19.30 -2.15
C ARG A 7 14.36 18.77 -0.90
N ARG A 8 14.23 19.58 0.17
CA ARG A 8 13.55 19.15 1.41
C ARG A 8 12.06 18.94 1.21
N LYS A 9 11.42 19.74 0.38
CA LYS A 9 9.99 19.59 0.04
C LYS A 9 9.76 18.27 -0.71
N ILE A 10 10.53 18.00 -1.76
CA ILE A 10 10.41 16.79 -2.57
C ILE A 10 10.73 15.54 -1.74
N VAL A 11 11.84 15.54 -1.00
CA VAL A 11 12.26 14.40 -0.15
C VAL A 11 11.26 14.13 0.97
N GLY A 12 10.75 15.17 1.64
CA GLY A 12 9.77 14.99 2.72
C GLY A 12 8.48 14.30 2.26
N ILE A 13 8.06 14.56 1.04
CA ILE A 13 6.83 13.97 0.49
C ILE A 13 7.08 12.56 -0.03
N ALA A 14 8.18 12.37 -0.76
CA ALA A 14 8.57 11.02 -1.16
C ALA A 14 8.67 10.10 0.06
N LEU A 15 9.25 10.59 1.16
CA LEU A 15 9.33 9.85 2.42
C LEU A 15 7.93 9.60 3.01
N GLY A 16 7.05 10.59 3.03
CA GLY A 16 5.68 10.45 3.52
C GLY A 16 4.87 9.41 2.73
N LEU A 17 4.97 9.42 1.40
CA LEU A 17 4.31 8.42 0.54
C LEU A 17 4.89 7.02 0.75
N VAL A 18 6.22 6.89 0.89
CA VAL A 18 6.87 5.60 1.17
C VAL A 18 6.43 5.06 2.53
N VAL A 19 6.39 5.88 3.58
CA VAL A 19 5.90 5.46 4.92
C VAL A 19 4.46 4.98 4.83
N LEU A 20 3.61 5.68 4.10
CA LEU A 20 2.21 5.30 3.92
C LEU A 20 2.07 3.98 3.14
N MET A 21 2.87 3.77 2.08
CA MET A 21 2.93 2.50 1.35
C MET A 21 3.38 1.35 2.24
N ILE A 22 4.40 1.56 3.07
CA ILE A 22 4.87 0.54 4.01
C ILE A 22 3.77 0.21 5.04
N ALA A 23 3.10 1.22 5.60
CA ALA A 23 2.01 1.01 6.57
C ALA A 23 0.84 0.21 5.97
N THR A 24 0.40 0.53 4.75
CA THR A 24 -0.66 -0.21 4.05
C THR A 24 -0.22 -1.63 3.69
N SER A 25 1.03 -1.84 3.30
CA SER A 25 1.60 -3.16 3.01
C SER A 25 1.66 -4.04 4.27
N ILE A 26 2.12 -3.49 5.40
CA ILE A 26 2.15 -4.20 6.68
C ILE A 26 0.73 -4.59 7.10
N LEU A 27 -0.23 -3.68 7.04
CA LEU A 27 -1.63 -3.96 7.38
C LEU A 27 -2.21 -5.07 6.51
N SER A 28 -1.98 -5.02 5.20
CA SER A 28 -2.43 -6.04 4.24
C SER A 28 -1.82 -7.41 4.54
N THR A 29 -0.52 -7.46 4.85
CA THR A 29 0.18 -8.71 5.19
C THR A 29 -0.32 -9.31 6.49
N LEU A 30 -0.55 -8.50 7.53
CA LEU A 30 -1.11 -8.96 8.80
C LEU A 30 -2.50 -9.57 8.62
N MET A 31 -3.34 -8.96 7.77
CA MET A 31 -4.67 -9.47 7.47
C MET A 31 -4.62 -10.76 6.63
N ALA A 32 -3.75 -10.83 5.63
CA ALA A 32 -3.56 -12.04 4.82
C ALA A 32 -3.09 -13.22 5.69
N ASN A 33 -2.16 -13.01 6.61
CA ASN A 33 -1.69 -14.02 7.53
C ASN A 33 -2.82 -14.54 8.45
N ARG A 34 -3.67 -13.63 8.96
CA ARG A 34 -4.81 -14.02 9.80
C ARG A 34 -5.79 -14.94 9.08
N VAL A 35 -6.10 -14.61 7.82
CA VAL A 35 -6.96 -15.46 6.97
C VAL A 35 -6.26 -16.80 6.67
N GLY A 36 -4.97 -16.77 6.38
CA GLY A 36 -4.17 -17.97 6.15
C GLY A 36 -4.19 -18.94 7.34
N HIS A 37 -3.99 -18.43 8.56
CA HIS A 37 -4.08 -19.23 9.78
C HIS A 37 -5.46 -19.86 9.99
N LEU A 38 -6.53 -19.10 9.78
CA LEU A 38 -7.90 -19.64 9.89
C LEU A 38 -8.15 -20.76 8.87
N LEU A 39 -7.72 -20.59 7.62
CA LEU A 39 -7.85 -21.62 6.60
C LEU A 39 -7.05 -22.87 6.95
N ASP A 40 -5.87 -22.72 7.49
CA ASP A 40 -5.04 -23.83 7.97
C ASP A 40 -5.72 -24.60 9.11
N GLU A 41 -6.24 -23.90 10.12
CA GLU A 41 -7.02 -24.53 11.19
C GLU A 41 -8.25 -25.26 10.68
N LEU A 42 -9.02 -24.62 9.79
CA LEU A 42 -10.19 -25.25 9.20
C LEU A 42 -9.81 -26.53 8.45
N THR A 43 -8.78 -26.48 7.62
CA THR A 43 -8.40 -27.60 6.75
C THR A 43 -7.71 -28.73 7.51
N ASN A 44 -6.82 -28.40 8.45
CA ASN A 44 -5.95 -29.37 9.09
C ASN A 44 -6.42 -29.81 10.48
N LYS A 45 -7.36 -29.11 11.09
CA LYS A 45 -7.85 -29.41 12.44
C LYS A 45 -9.37 -29.62 12.48
N TYR A 46 -10.17 -28.61 12.10
CA TYR A 46 -11.65 -28.70 12.20
C TYR A 46 -12.27 -29.74 11.29
N VAL A 47 -11.92 -29.74 10.01
CA VAL A 47 -12.50 -30.69 9.03
C VAL A 47 -12.10 -32.13 9.37
N PRO A 48 -10.83 -32.44 9.70
CA PRO A 48 -10.46 -33.78 10.19
C PRO A 48 -11.18 -34.16 11.48
N ALA A 49 -11.27 -33.30 12.49
CA ALA A 49 -11.98 -33.58 13.73
C ALA A 49 -13.47 -33.89 13.50
N TYR A 50 -14.14 -33.11 12.64
CA TYR A 50 -15.52 -33.40 12.22
C TYR A 50 -15.63 -34.73 11.49
N GLY A 51 -14.65 -35.08 10.66
CA GLY A 51 -14.53 -36.37 9.98
C GLY A 51 -14.40 -37.53 10.97
N ASP A 52 -13.54 -37.37 11.99
CA ASP A 52 -13.32 -38.38 13.04
C ASP A 52 -14.60 -38.61 13.84
N LEU A 53 -15.33 -37.56 14.22
CA LEU A 53 -16.65 -37.71 14.87
C LEU A 53 -17.69 -38.38 13.96
N THR A 54 -17.64 -38.14 12.66
CA THR A 54 -18.51 -38.80 11.69
C THR A 54 -18.18 -40.33 11.64
N ARG A 55 -16.89 -40.65 11.58
CA ARG A 55 -16.43 -42.05 11.63
C ARG A 55 -16.79 -42.74 12.94
N THR A 56 -16.73 -42.01 14.07
CA THR A 56 -17.20 -42.50 15.37
C THR A 56 -18.64 -43.01 15.29
N ASN A 57 -19.57 -42.25 14.69
CA ASN A 57 -20.95 -42.70 14.49
C ASN A 57 -21.06 -43.93 13.55
N VAL A 58 -20.33 -43.91 12.43
CA VAL A 58 -20.33 -45.04 11.50
C VAL A 58 -19.81 -46.30 12.17
N ARG A 59 -18.69 -46.22 12.92
CA ARG A 59 -18.14 -47.35 13.64
C ARG A 59 -19.07 -47.87 14.74
N SER A 60 -19.79 -46.96 15.42
CA SER A 60 -20.84 -47.33 16.38
C SER A 60 -21.96 -48.15 15.75
N LEU A 61 -22.41 -47.77 14.55
CA LEU A 61 -23.43 -48.51 13.79
C LEU A 61 -22.89 -49.86 13.29
N GLU A 62 -21.66 -49.91 12.76
CA GLU A 62 -21.02 -51.16 12.33
C GLU A 62 -20.87 -52.15 13.51
N ARG A 63 -20.49 -51.64 14.69
CA ARG A 63 -20.45 -52.44 15.93
C ARG A 63 -21.81 -53.01 16.31
N ALA A 64 -22.88 -52.19 16.27
CA ALA A 64 -24.24 -52.63 16.55
C ALA A 64 -24.73 -53.67 15.55
N LEU A 65 -24.36 -53.52 14.27
CA LEU A 65 -24.68 -54.52 13.24
C LEU A 65 -23.99 -55.86 13.53
N ALA A 66 -22.70 -55.84 13.90
CA ALA A 66 -21.96 -57.04 14.30
C ALA A 66 -22.64 -57.74 15.50
N LEU A 67 -23.05 -56.96 16.52
CA LEU A 67 -23.78 -57.48 17.68
C LEU A 67 -25.10 -58.17 17.29
N ARG A 68 -25.91 -57.56 16.43
CA ARG A 68 -27.16 -58.18 15.91
C ARG A 68 -26.89 -59.44 15.11
N GLN A 69 -25.83 -59.47 14.29
CA GLN A 69 -25.43 -60.66 13.56
C GLN A 69 -24.95 -61.79 14.49
N MET A 70 -24.34 -61.46 15.62
CA MET A 70 -24.01 -62.43 16.69
C MET A 70 -25.27 -63.07 17.28
N VAL A 71 -26.33 -62.26 17.55
CA VAL A 71 -27.63 -62.76 18.03
C VAL A 71 -28.23 -63.71 17.02
N ILE A 72 -28.26 -63.32 15.74
CA ILE A 72 -28.81 -64.12 14.64
C ILE A 72 -28.07 -65.46 14.54
N ALA A 73 -26.73 -65.48 14.57
CA ALA A 73 -25.92 -66.70 14.48
C ALA A 73 -26.23 -67.68 15.61
N LYS A 74 -26.44 -67.21 16.85
CA LYS A 74 -26.82 -68.06 17.97
C LYS A 74 -28.29 -68.53 18.00
N MET A 75 -29.18 -67.78 17.32
CA MET A 75 -30.60 -68.17 17.20
C MET A 75 -30.86 -69.12 16.08
N GLN A 76 -29.91 -69.47 15.23
CA GLN A 76 -30.07 -70.52 14.19
C GLN A 76 -30.18 -71.92 14.80
N THR A 77 -30.74 -72.82 14.07
CA THR A 77 -30.89 -74.22 14.48
C THR A 77 -30.35 -75.15 13.38
N PRO A 78 -29.10 -75.71 13.61
CA PRO A 78 -28.23 -75.59 14.76
C PRO A 78 -27.55 -74.20 14.84
N PRO A 79 -27.11 -73.74 16.00
CA PRO A 79 -26.35 -72.51 16.19
C PRO A 79 -25.10 -72.53 15.32
N ASP A 80 -24.81 -71.34 14.66
CA ASP A 80 -23.59 -71.19 13.90
C ASP A 80 -22.50 -70.51 14.77
N ASP A 81 -21.73 -71.33 15.47
CA ASP A 81 -20.66 -70.88 16.35
C ASP A 81 -19.47 -70.26 15.60
N ALA A 82 -19.23 -70.66 14.35
CA ALA A 82 -18.18 -70.08 13.53
C ALA A 82 -18.54 -68.66 13.12
N ALA A 83 -19.77 -68.39 12.66
CA ALA A 83 -20.26 -67.06 12.35
C ALA A 83 -20.28 -66.17 13.62
N PHE A 84 -20.71 -66.74 14.78
CA PHE A 84 -20.66 -65.99 16.04
C PHE A 84 -19.23 -65.51 16.39
N ALA A 85 -18.24 -66.41 16.35
CA ALA A 85 -16.84 -66.05 16.63
C ALA A 85 -16.28 -65.00 15.68
N GLN A 86 -16.59 -65.12 14.39
CA GLN A 86 -16.19 -64.13 13.39
C GLN A 86 -16.81 -62.73 13.67
N ARG A 87 -18.10 -62.67 14.00
CA ARG A 87 -18.82 -61.43 14.31
C ARG A 87 -18.35 -60.83 15.65
N MET A 88 -18.00 -61.65 16.63
CA MET A 88 -17.38 -61.18 17.87
C MET A 88 -16.05 -60.45 17.61
N GLN A 89 -15.23 -60.97 16.71
CA GLN A 89 -13.98 -60.30 16.35
C GLN A 89 -14.23 -58.92 15.68
N ILE A 90 -15.19 -58.87 14.72
CA ILE A 90 -15.61 -57.62 14.09
C ILE A 90 -16.14 -56.63 15.13
N TYR A 91 -17.01 -57.06 16.05
CA TYR A 91 -17.53 -56.27 17.16
C TYR A 91 -16.38 -55.61 17.98
N ARG A 92 -15.39 -56.42 18.44
CA ARG A 92 -14.23 -55.93 19.21
C ARG A 92 -13.40 -54.94 18.43
N THR A 93 -13.14 -55.18 17.15
CA THR A 93 -12.40 -54.26 16.30
C THR A 93 -13.16 -52.92 16.15
N LYS A 94 -14.45 -52.95 15.88
CA LYS A 94 -15.27 -51.77 15.74
C LYS A 94 -15.43 -51.00 17.05
N ASP A 95 -15.45 -51.67 18.19
CA ASP A 95 -15.46 -51.06 19.52
C ASP A 95 -14.15 -50.25 19.79
N ALA A 96 -12.99 -50.82 19.42
CA ALA A 96 -11.73 -50.14 19.50
C ALA A 96 -11.66 -48.94 18.56
N GLU A 97 -12.13 -49.08 17.31
CA GLU A 97 -12.15 -47.99 16.32
C GLU A 97 -13.03 -46.80 16.78
N VAL A 98 -14.19 -47.04 17.44
CA VAL A 98 -15.03 -45.97 18.02
C VAL A 98 -14.25 -45.11 19.00
N THR A 99 -13.42 -45.73 19.87
CA THR A 99 -12.57 -45.00 20.82
C THR A 99 -11.49 -44.19 20.11
N GLN A 100 -10.79 -44.86 19.20
CA GLN A 100 -9.68 -44.26 18.46
C GLN A 100 -10.12 -43.03 17.68
N GLU A 101 -11.23 -43.09 16.96
CA GLU A 101 -11.76 -41.96 16.18
C GLU A 101 -12.20 -40.81 17.10
N ALA A 102 -12.87 -41.07 18.21
CA ALA A 102 -13.30 -40.05 19.16
C ALA A 102 -12.09 -39.38 19.85
N GLU A 103 -11.06 -40.14 20.23
CA GLU A 103 -9.82 -39.57 20.79
C GLU A 103 -9.03 -38.78 19.77
N ALA A 104 -9.03 -39.18 18.50
CA ALA A 104 -8.39 -38.41 17.42
C ALA A 104 -9.07 -37.05 17.26
N ALA A 105 -10.42 -37.02 17.24
CA ALA A 105 -11.16 -35.76 17.22
C ALA A 105 -10.83 -34.85 18.41
N ARG A 106 -10.79 -35.40 19.64
CA ARG A 106 -10.39 -34.64 20.83
C ARG A 106 -9.00 -34.05 20.73
N LYS A 107 -8.00 -34.80 20.29
CA LYS A 107 -6.63 -34.31 20.12
C LYS A 107 -6.57 -33.12 19.18
N LEU A 108 -7.32 -33.15 18.09
CA LEU A 108 -7.39 -32.03 17.15
C LEU A 108 -8.05 -30.81 17.79
N ILE A 109 -9.16 -30.97 18.52
CA ILE A 109 -9.85 -29.88 19.22
C ILE A 109 -8.94 -29.25 20.28
N VAL A 110 -8.26 -30.05 21.09
CA VAL A 110 -7.30 -29.56 22.08
C VAL A 110 -6.17 -28.78 21.40
N SER A 111 -5.68 -29.25 20.26
CA SER A 111 -4.65 -28.54 19.50
C SER A 111 -5.12 -27.17 18.96
N ILE A 112 -6.43 -26.97 18.76
CA ILE A 112 -7.02 -25.66 18.40
C ILE A 112 -7.06 -24.76 19.64
N ILE A 113 -7.49 -25.29 20.79
CA ILE A 113 -7.57 -24.54 22.05
C ILE A 113 -6.18 -24.03 22.50
N GLU A 114 -5.15 -24.84 22.30
CA GLU A 114 -3.77 -24.51 22.64
C GLU A 114 -3.11 -23.52 21.68
N ASP A 115 -3.68 -23.35 20.46
CA ASP A 115 -3.16 -22.44 19.45
C ASP A 115 -3.63 -21.00 19.73
N THR A 116 -2.76 -20.19 20.30
CA THR A 116 -3.03 -18.79 20.62
C THR A 116 -2.91 -17.83 19.42
N SER A 117 -2.57 -18.35 18.24
CA SER A 117 -2.35 -17.53 17.04
C SER A 117 -3.65 -17.04 16.37
N THR A 118 -4.76 -17.74 16.63
CA THR A 118 -6.09 -17.41 16.12
C THR A 118 -7.04 -17.02 17.25
N PRO A 119 -7.93 -16.06 17.06
CA PRO A 119 -8.97 -15.74 18.04
C PRO A 119 -10.12 -16.74 17.91
N SER A 120 -9.89 -17.97 18.36
CA SER A 120 -10.95 -18.99 18.52
C SER A 120 -11.68 -18.80 19.84
N ASP A 121 -12.97 -19.16 19.88
CA ASP A 121 -13.72 -19.22 21.13
C ASP A 121 -13.32 -20.48 21.91
N ASN A 122 -12.23 -20.36 22.66
CA ASN A 122 -11.65 -21.46 23.42
C ASN A 122 -12.65 -22.01 24.48
N VAL A 123 -13.60 -21.18 24.95
CA VAL A 123 -14.63 -21.63 25.91
C VAL A 123 -15.61 -22.57 25.23
N ALA A 124 -16.08 -22.20 24.02
CA ALA A 124 -16.96 -23.06 23.23
C ALA A 124 -16.27 -24.38 22.84
N LEU A 125 -15.00 -24.31 22.43
CA LEU A 125 -14.21 -25.50 22.08
C LEU A 125 -13.93 -26.40 23.27
N ALA A 126 -13.60 -25.86 24.44
CA ALA A 126 -13.44 -26.63 25.67
C ALA A 126 -14.76 -27.31 26.09
N HIS A 127 -15.90 -26.65 25.85
CA HIS A 127 -17.22 -27.26 26.05
C HIS A 127 -17.44 -28.45 25.09
N VAL A 128 -17.07 -28.31 23.82
CA VAL A 128 -17.12 -29.41 22.83
C VAL A 128 -16.23 -30.58 23.27
N ASP A 129 -14.99 -30.31 23.70
CA ASP A 129 -14.09 -31.36 24.20
C ASP A 129 -14.69 -32.11 25.40
N GLY A 130 -15.23 -31.36 26.39
CA GLY A 130 -15.89 -31.95 27.52
C GLY A 130 -17.12 -32.80 27.17
N GLN A 131 -17.88 -32.40 26.14
CA GLN A 131 -19.03 -33.17 25.63
C GLN A 131 -18.56 -34.48 24.98
N ILE A 132 -17.46 -34.47 24.20
CA ILE A 132 -16.91 -35.70 23.59
C ILE A 132 -16.44 -36.64 24.71
N GLU A 133 -15.71 -36.10 25.69
CA GLU A 133 -15.24 -36.89 26.84
C GLU A 133 -16.41 -37.52 27.59
N ALA A 134 -17.46 -36.78 27.91
CA ALA A 134 -18.65 -37.28 28.56
C ALA A 134 -19.33 -38.37 27.72
N ALA A 135 -19.49 -38.16 26.41
CA ALA A 135 -20.09 -39.16 25.51
C ALA A 135 -19.29 -40.49 25.50
N VAL A 136 -17.96 -40.36 25.38
CA VAL A 136 -17.08 -41.55 25.32
C VAL A 136 -16.94 -42.24 26.66
N THR A 137 -16.91 -41.52 27.79
CA THR A 137 -16.68 -42.08 29.12
C THR A 137 -17.97 -42.59 29.75
N GLU A 138 -19.04 -41.80 29.74
CA GLU A 138 -20.28 -42.13 30.44
C GLU A 138 -21.19 -43.05 29.59
N VAL A 139 -21.67 -42.54 28.44
CA VAL A 139 -22.66 -43.24 27.63
C VAL A 139 -22.11 -44.55 27.07
N ARG A 140 -20.85 -44.51 26.62
CA ARG A 140 -20.20 -45.71 26.12
C ARG A 140 -19.97 -46.78 27.21
N ARG A 141 -19.71 -46.36 28.46
CA ARG A 141 -19.59 -47.32 29.60
C ARG A 141 -20.87 -48.10 29.76
N PHE A 142 -22.02 -47.41 29.82
CA PHE A 142 -23.34 -48.06 29.92
C PHE A 142 -23.63 -48.96 28.73
N LEU A 143 -23.28 -48.52 27.53
CA LEU A 143 -23.46 -49.30 26.31
C LEU A 143 -22.58 -50.60 26.35
N ASN A 144 -21.33 -50.49 26.82
CA ASN A 144 -20.42 -51.62 26.91
C ASN A 144 -20.88 -52.64 28.00
N GLU A 145 -21.35 -52.12 29.13
CA GLU A 145 -21.93 -52.99 30.19
C GLU A 145 -23.13 -53.76 29.67
N GLU A 146 -24.06 -53.12 28.96
CA GLU A 146 -25.24 -53.77 28.43
C GLU A 146 -24.89 -54.75 27.29
N ASN A 147 -23.95 -54.40 26.40
CA ASN A 147 -23.47 -55.34 25.38
C ASN A 147 -22.77 -56.57 25.98
N SER A 148 -22.03 -56.40 27.05
CA SER A 148 -21.37 -57.50 27.75
C SER A 148 -22.41 -58.45 28.38
N ARG A 149 -23.47 -57.89 28.98
CA ARG A 149 -24.60 -58.69 29.50
C ARG A 149 -25.32 -59.44 28.37
N LEU A 150 -25.59 -58.78 27.26
CA LEU A 150 -26.22 -59.38 26.09
C LEU A 150 -25.38 -60.55 25.55
N ILE A 151 -24.05 -60.39 25.46
CA ILE A 151 -23.14 -61.44 25.01
C ILE A 151 -23.20 -62.66 25.98
N SER A 152 -23.16 -62.46 27.31
CA SER A 152 -23.24 -63.49 28.30
C SER A 152 -24.61 -64.24 28.25
N GLN A 153 -25.70 -63.50 28.05
CA GLN A 153 -27.05 -64.07 27.88
C GLN A 153 -27.17 -64.91 26.60
N LEU A 154 -26.50 -64.48 25.50
CA LEU A 154 -26.41 -65.26 24.26
C LEU A 154 -25.65 -66.58 24.47
N GLU A 155 -24.55 -66.55 25.19
CA GLU A 155 -23.79 -67.75 25.53
C GLU A 155 -24.58 -68.70 26.44
N ALA A 156 -25.40 -68.14 27.37
CA ALA A 156 -26.30 -68.90 28.23
C ALA A 156 -27.59 -69.36 27.56
N HIS A 157 -27.87 -69.01 26.27
CA HIS A 157 -29.08 -69.29 25.51
C HIS A 157 -30.35 -68.70 26.12
N ASP A 158 -30.28 -67.58 26.87
CA ASP A 158 -31.43 -66.91 27.45
C ASP A 158 -31.99 -65.85 26.44
N PHE A 159 -32.66 -66.32 25.40
CA PHE A 159 -33.15 -65.48 24.34
C PHE A 159 -34.19 -64.43 24.74
N PRO A 160 -35.09 -64.65 25.74
CA PRO A 160 -35.98 -63.59 26.23
C PRO A 160 -35.24 -62.41 26.82
N GLU A 161 -34.19 -62.62 27.59
CA GLU A 161 -33.34 -61.57 28.15
C GLU A 161 -32.44 -60.92 27.08
N VAL A 162 -31.94 -61.70 26.13
CA VAL A 162 -31.21 -61.21 24.94
C VAL A 162 -32.02 -60.11 24.21
N GLN A 163 -33.32 -60.35 23.97
CA GLN A 163 -34.14 -59.37 23.28
C GLN A 163 -34.31 -58.07 24.07
N ARG A 164 -34.49 -58.15 25.39
CA ARG A 164 -34.57 -56.98 26.26
C ARG A 164 -33.24 -56.21 26.34
N SER A 165 -32.12 -56.90 26.47
CA SER A 165 -30.80 -56.31 26.44
C SER A 165 -30.46 -55.67 25.09
N LEU A 166 -30.92 -56.24 23.98
CA LEU A 166 -30.73 -55.64 22.64
C LEU A 166 -31.48 -54.31 22.53
N GLN A 167 -32.72 -54.26 23.03
CA GLN A 167 -33.49 -52.98 23.02
C GLN A 167 -32.83 -51.90 23.86
N ARG A 168 -32.27 -52.24 25.04
CA ARG A 168 -31.54 -51.30 25.89
C ARG A 168 -30.24 -50.83 25.22
N SER A 169 -29.51 -51.82 24.63
CA SER A 169 -28.28 -51.48 23.86
C SER A 169 -28.57 -50.54 22.67
N ASP A 170 -29.67 -50.77 21.95
CA ASP A 170 -30.09 -49.88 20.87
C ASP A 170 -30.41 -48.46 21.40
N ALA A 171 -31.12 -48.34 22.54
CA ALA A 171 -31.42 -47.04 23.15
C ALA A 171 -30.13 -46.27 23.56
N PHE A 172 -29.18 -46.93 24.21
CA PHE A 172 -27.89 -46.30 24.58
C PHE A 172 -27.07 -45.94 23.34
N ARG A 173 -27.08 -46.76 22.30
CA ARG A 173 -26.43 -46.45 21.03
C ARG A 173 -27.04 -45.21 20.39
N ASP A 174 -28.37 -45.12 20.34
CA ASP A 174 -29.07 -43.98 19.76
C ASP A 174 -28.78 -42.71 20.54
N GLU A 175 -28.74 -42.77 21.89
CA GLU A 175 -28.32 -41.66 22.73
C GLU A 175 -26.87 -41.26 22.43
N PHE A 176 -25.93 -42.18 22.32
CA PHE A 176 -24.56 -41.94 21.96
C PHE A 176 -24.44 -41.24 20.61
N ASN A 177 -25.07 -41.77 19.59
CA ASN A 177 -25.03 -41.20 18.24
C ASN A 177 -25.65 -39.79 18.20
N GLN A 178 -26.78 -39.58 18.90
CA GLN A 178 -27.39 -38.26 19.02
C GLN A 178 -26.48 -37.22 19.69
N ARG A 179 -25.76 -37.61 20.75
CA ARG A 179 -24.78 -36.73 21.40
C ARG A 179 -23.63 -36.36 20.45
N ILE A 180 -23.10 -37.36 19.73
CA ILE A 180 -22.05 -37.08 18.72
C ILE A 180 -22.56 -36.16 17.63
N ASP A 181 -23.79 -36.31 17.14
CA ASP A 181 -24.38 -35.43 16.15
C ASP A 181 -24.61 -34.01 16.68
N GLN A 182 -25.01 -33.84 17.96
CA GLN A 182 -25.09 -32.53 18.60
C GLN A 182 -23.72 -31.85 18.70
N ILE A 183 -22.70 -32.61 19.07
CA ILE A 183 -21.30 -32.10 19.11
C ILE A 183 -20.85 -31.65 17.73
N ARG A 184 -21.10 -32.46 16.69
CA ARG A 184 -20.80 -32.11 15.29
C ARG A 184 -21.52 -30.83 14.83
N ALA A 185 -22.79 -30.69 15.21
CA ALA A 185 -23.58 -29.49 14.90
C ALA A 185 -23.00 -28.26 15.61
N GLY A 186 -22.62 -28.41 16.89
CA GLY A 186 -21.94 -27.36 17.65
C GLY A 186 -20.59 -26.93 17.05
N MET A 187 -19.77 -27.90 16.63
CA MET A 187 -18.51 -27.62 15.95
C MET A 187 -18.75 -26.86 14.63
N LEU A 188 -19.73 -27.28 13.85
CA LEU A 188 -20.06 -26.61 12.59
C LEU A 188 -20.53 -25.18 12.82
N ALA A 189 -21.37 -24.94 13.85
CA ALA A 189 -21.80 -23.61 14.24
C ALA A 189 -20.61 -22.72 14.64
N GLN A 190 -19.63 -23.28 15.37
CA GLN A 190 -18.42 -22.57 15.76
C GLN A 190 -17.55 -22.19 14.55
N VAL A 191 -17.40 -23.11 13.58
CA VAL A 191 -16.70 -22.84 12.32
C VAL A 191 -17.38 -21.69 11.57
N TYR A 192 -18.70 -21.70 11.45
CA TYR A 192 -19.44 -20.60 10.80
C TYR A 192 -19.29 -19.27 11.55
N ALA A 193 -19.36 -19.28 12.87
CA ALA A 193 -19.16 -18.07 13.69
C ALA A 193 -17.77 -17.48 13.50
N SER A 194 -16.73 -18.30 13.56
CA SER A 194 -15.35 -17.89 13.34
C SER A 194 -15.13 -17.36 11.91
N ALA A 195 -15.64 -18.09 10.91
CA ALA A 195 -15.52 -17.68 9.51
C ALA A 195 -16.22 -16.34 9.24
N THR A 196 -17.43 -16.13 9.78
CA THR A 196 -18.16 -14.87 9.62
C THR A 196 -17.44 -13.71 10.29
N THR A 197 -16.88 -13.90 11.47
CA THR A 197 -16.08 -12.87 12.18
C THR A 197 -14.87 -12.45 11.34
N VAL A 198 -14.12 -13.44 10.81
CA VAL A 198 -12.96 -13.15 9.97
C VAL A 198 -13.36 -12.46 8.66
N MET A 199 -14.48 -12.87 8.03
CA MET A 199 -14.98 -12.20 6.83
C MET A 199 -15.34 -10.72 7.09
N VAL A 200 -16.00 -10.43 8.20
CA VAL A 200 -16.34 -9.05 8.59
C VAL A 200 -15.08 -8.23 8.86
N ASP A 201 -14.14 -8.78 9.61
CA ASP A 201 -12.88 -8.10 9.91
C ASP A 201 -12.04 -7.85 8.64
N GLN A 202 -11.99 -8.83 7.73
CA GLN A 202 -11.34 -8.68 6.44
C GLN A 202 -12.00 -7.61 5.59
N GLN A 203 -13.33 -7.57 5.55
CA GLN A 203 -14.05 -6.55 4.80
C GLN A 203 -13.79 -5.14 5.37
N ARG A 204 -13.79 -4.99 6.70
CA ARG A 204 -13.42 -3.72 7.37
C ARG A 204 -11.99 -3.31 7.02
N ALA A 205 -11.04 -4.22 7.12
CA ALA A 205 -9.64 -3.96 6.80
C ALA A 205 -9.45 -3.56 5.32
N THR A 206 -10.18 -4.22 4.41
CA THR A 206 -10.16 -3.87 2.98
C THR A 206 -10.68 -2.46 2.77
N TRP A 207 -11.80 -2.07 3.38
CA TRP A 207 -12.32 -0.72 3.29
C TRP A 207 -11.37 0.32 3.87
N ILE A 208 -10.76 0.04 5.03
CA ILE A 208 -9.72 0.92 5.63
C ILE A 208 -8.55 1.11 4.65
N THR A 209 -8.06 0.02 4.06
CA THR A 209 -6.96 0.07 3.08
C THR A 209 -7.33 0.88 1.84
N VAL A 210 -8.53 0.68 1.29
CA VAL A 210 -9.03 1.45 0.13
C VAL A 210 -9.13 2.94 0.46
N ILE A 211 -9.70 3.29 1.62
CA ILE A 211 -9.84 4.70 2.05
C ILE A 211 -8.46 5.34 2.24
N VAL A 212 -7.54 4.67 2.93
CA VAL A 212 -6.18 5.17 3.16
C VAL A 212 -5.44 5.35 1.82
N THR A 213 -5.56 4.39 0.90
CA THR A 213 -4.95 4.48 -0.43
C THR A 213 -5.55 5.61 -1.26
N ALA A 214 -6.87 5.81 -1.21
CA ALA A 214 -7.53 6.92 -1.89
C ALA A 214 -7.08 8.29 -1.34
N ILE A 215 -7.00 8.43 -0.02
CA ILE A 215 -6.47 9.65 0.63
C ILE A 215 -5.02 9.90 0.20
N ALA A 216 -4.20 8.85 0.18
CA ALA A 216 -2.81 8.95 -0.28
C ALA A 216 -2.69 9.41 -1.73
N ALA A 217 -3.51 8.84 -2.62
CA ALA A 217 -3.54 9.23 -4.02
C ALA A 217 -3.97 10.70 -4.20
N ILE A 218 -5.02 11.13 -3.49
CA ILE A 218 -5.48 12.54 -3.52
C ILE A 218 -4.39 13.47 -3.01
N LEU A 219 -3.78 13.17 -1.87
CA LEU A 219 -2.69 13.96 -1.31
C LEU A 219 -1.48 14.00 -2.26
N GLY A 220 -1.14 12.88 -2.88
CA GLY A 220 -0.07 12.80 -3.87
C GLY A 220 -0.32 13.67 -5.11
N LEU A 221 -1.55 13.62 -5.65
CA LEU A 221 -1.96 14.45 -6.80
C LEU A 221 -1.99 15.95 -6.46
N LEU A 222 -2.58 16.30 -5.32
CA LEU A 222 -2.62 17.69 -4.82
C LEU A 222 -1.20 18.25 -4.69
N PHE A 223 -0.34 17.41 -4.16
CA PHE A 223 1.05 17.78 -3.94
C PHE A 223 1.85 17.86 -5.25
N ALA A 224 1.67 16.93 -6.17
CA ALA A 224 2.26 17.01 -7.51
C ALA A 224 1.85 18.32 -8.21
N GLY A 225 0.59 18.73 -8.06
CA GLY A 225 0.09 20.02 -8.55
C GLY A 225 0.79 21.21 -7.89
N LEU A 226 0.95 21.21 -6.56
CA LEU A 226 1.64 22.28 -5.82
C LEU A 226 3.13 22.39 -6.20
N VAL A 227 3.82 21.26 -6.33
CA VAL A 227 5.23 21.23 -6.78
C VAL A 227 5.32 21.67 -8.25
N GLY A 228 4.43 21.20 -9.10
CA GLY A 228 4.33 21.62 -10.49
C GLY A 228 4.15 23.15 -10.62
N ALA A 229 3.21 23.72 -9.88
CA ALA A 229 2.99 25.16 -9.86
C ALA A 229 4.18 25.95 -9.26
N GLY A 230 4.76 25.46 -8.18
CA GLY A 230 5.86 26.13 -7.47
C GLY A 230 7.21 26.07 -8.17
N ILE A 231 7.45 25.08 -9.02
CA ILE A 231 8.73 24.88 -9.73
C ILE A 231 8.57 25.14 -11.23
N THR A 232 7.62 24.49 -11.89
CA THR A 232 7.50 24.49 -13.36
C THR A 232 7.13 25.88 -13.90
N ARG A 233 6.22 26.57 -13.21
CA ARG A 233 5.77 27.90 -13.66
C ARG A 233 6.87 28.96 -13.57
N PRO A 234 7.59 29.15 -12.45
CA PRO A 234 8.72 30.08 -12.37
C PRO A 234 9.86 29.74 -13.32
N VAL A 235 10.21 28.47 -13.48
CA VAL A 235 11.26 28.02 -14.42
C VAL A 235 10.86 28.36 -15.88
N ARG A 236 9.60 28.19 -16.24
CA ARG A 236 9.11 28.59 -17.57
C ARG A 236 9.18 30.10 -17.78
N LEU A 237 8.86 30.90 -16.76
CA LEU A 237 9.00 32.37 -16.82
C LEU A 237 10.47 32.79 -16.96
N LEU A 238 11.39 32.15 -16.26
CA LEU A 238 12.84 32.36 -16.41
C LEU A 238 13.32 32.02 -17.83
N LEU A 239 12.88 30.88 -18.37
CA LEU A 239 13.22 30.49 -19.74
C LEU A 239 12.69 31.49 -20.77
N GLN A 240 11.47 31.97 -20.58
CA GLN A 240 10.90 33.01 -21.45
C GLN A 240 11.69 34.33 -21.31
N GLY A 241 11.99 34.77 -20.08
CA GLY A 241 12.79 35.96 -19.84
C GLY A 241 14.19 35.86 -20.46
N THR A 242 14.82 34.69 -20.42
CA THR A 242 16.12 34.48 -21.08
C THR A 242 16.04 34.66 -22.59
N ARG A 243 14.98 34.16 -23.23
CA ARG A 243 14.74 34.36 -24.69
C ARG A 243 14.45 35.83 -25.02
N GLU A 244 13.73 36.55 -24.16
CA GLU A 244 13.49 37.98 -24.32
C GLU A 244 14.78 38.78 -24.23
N VAL A 245 15.65 38.43 -23.28
CA VAL A 245 17.00 39.03 -23.15
C VAL A 245 17.86 38.73 -24.37
N GLU A 246 17.84 37.52 -24.89
CA GLU A 246 18.53 37.11 -26.13
C GLU A 246 18.05 37.92 -27.36
N ALA A 247 16.75 38.23 -27.40
CA ALA A 247 16.16 39.13 -28.41
C ALA A 247 16.42 40.61 -28.18
N GLY A 248 17.22 40.99 -27.16
CA GLY A 248 17.57 42.37 -26.85
C GLY A 248 16.53 43.14 -26.01
N GLN A 249 15.50 42.47 -25.49
CA GLN A 249 14.46 43.06 -24.66
C GLN A 249 14.90 43.07 -23.20
N LEU A 250 15.47 44.19 -22.73
CA LEU A 250 16.04 44.30 -21.38
C LEU A 250 15.12 44.99 -20.37
N ASP A 251 13.90 45.34 -20.74
CA ASP A 251 13.01 46.17 -19.91
C ASP A 251 12.12 45.38 -18.95
N ARG A 252 12.09 44.05 -19.07
CA ARG A 252 11.25 43.19 -18.28
C ARG A 252 11.99 42.62 -17.07
N SER A 253 11.34 42.63 -15.92
CA SER A 253 11.78 41.94 -14.71
C SER A 253 10.80 40.83 -14.39
N ILE A 254 11.28 39.75 -13.82
CA ILE A 254 10.45 38.61 -13.37
C ILE A 254 10.19 38.76 -11.89
N ASP A 255 8.92 38.67 -11.45
CA ASP A 255 8.59 38.78 -10.04
C ASP A 255 9.15 37.60 -9.24
N VAL A 256 9.78 37.88 -8.11
CA VAL A 256 10.32 36.87 -7.19
C VAL A 256 9.19 36.36 -6.30
N VAL A 257 8.53 35.28 -6.73
CA VAL A 257 7.36 34.71 -6.05
C VAL A 257 7.73 33.71 -4.95
N THR A 258 8.91 33.09 -5.03
CA THR A 258 9.34 32.03 -4.11
C THR A 258 10.55 32.50 -3.28
N ARG A 259 10.70 31.90 -2.07
CA ARG A 259 11.83 32.18 -1.15
C ARG A 259 12.83 31.01 -1.09
N ASP A 260 12.82 30.14 -2.09
CA ASP A 260 13.70 28.98 -2.25
C ASP A 260 14.78 29.25 -3.32
N GLU A 261 15.42 28.19 -3.81
CA GLU A 261 16.48 28.27 -4.81
C GLU A 261 16.00 28.90 -6.12
N ILE A 262 14.72 28.72 -6.47
CA ILE A 262 14.12 29.37 -7.65
C ILE A 262 14.00 30.88 -7.44
N GLY A 263 13.61 31.31 -6.25
CA GLY A 263 13.57 32.74 -5.91
C GLY A 263 14.95 33.40 -5.98
N GLN A 264 15.97 32.68 -5.49
CA GLN A 264 17.36 33.16 -5.58
C GLN A 264 17.84 33.27 -7.03
N LEU A 265 17.51 32.26 -7.86
CA LEU A 265 17.80 32.23 -9.30
C LEU A 265 17.11 33.39 -10.01
N THR A 266 15.83 33.63 -9.72
CA THR A 266 15.06 34.74 -10.29
C THR A 266 15.67 36.08 -9.92
N ALA A 267 16.06 36.27 -8.66
CA ALA A 267 16.74 37.49 -8.22
C ALA A 267 18.11 37.69 -8.90
N ALA A 268 18.89 36.62 -9.08
CA ALA A 268 20.16 36.68 -9.80
C ALA A 268 19.96 37.01 -11.28
N PHE A 269 18.96 36.43 -11.93
CA PHE A 269 18.58 36.76 -13.30
C PHE A 269 18.21 38.25 -13.45
N ASN A 270 17.36 38.80 -12.57
CA ASN A 270 16.96 40.19 -12.61
C ASN A 270 18.17 41.13 -12.41
N ARG A 271 19.11 40.78 -11.52
CA ARG A 271 20.37 41.55 -11.37
C ARG A 271 21.19 41.54 -12.65
N MET A 272 21.34 40.42 -13.31
CA MET A 272 22.04 40.26 -14.59
C MET A 272 21.38 41.15 -15.67
N VAL A 273 20.06 41.09 -15.81
CA VAL A 273 19.30 41.90 -16.79
C VAL A 273 19.51 43.41 -16.49
N GLY A 274 19.46 43.82 -15.21
CA GLY A 274 19.75 45.20 -14.79
C GLY A 274 21.14 45.67 -15.21
N GLN A 275 22.16 44.81 -15.04
CA GLN A 275 23.52 45.12 -15.46
C GLN A 275 23.66 45.23 -16.99
N LEU A 276 23.00 44.33 -17.74
CA LEU A 276 22.98 44.40 -19.20
C LEU A 276 22.27 45.64 -19.69
N ARG A 277 21.15 46.03 -19.07
CA ARG A 277 20.42 47.28 -19.38
C ARG A 277 21.30 48.51 -19.13
N GLN A 278 22.01 48.56 -18.00
CA GLN A 278 22.93 49.68 -17.70
C GLN A 278 24.08 49.74 -18.72
N LYS A 279 24.67 48.60 -19.10
CA LYS A 279 25.71 48.56 -20.14
C LYS A 279 25.17 49.05 -21.49
N GLU A 280 23.99 48.62 -21.90
CA GLU A 280 23.40 49.05 -23.16
C GLU A 280 23.03 50.53 -23.14
N GLN A 281 22.57 51.06 -22.00
CA GLN A 281 22.30 52.50 -21.85
C GLN A 281 23.61 53.33 -21.94
N ILE A 282 24.68 52.86 -21.31
CA ILE A 282 26.00 53.48 -21.45
C ILE A 282 26.43 53.45 -22.92
N ARG A 283 26.36 52.30 -23.57
CA ARG A 283 26.72 52.13 -24.98
C ARG A 283 25.92 53.06 -25.89
N ARG A 284 24.60 53.19 -25.71
CA ARG A 284 23.74 54.10 -26.46
C ARG A 284 24.07 55.57 -26.20
N THR A 285 24.41 55.93 -24.97
CA THR A 285 24.79 57.32 -24.62
C THR A 285 26.13 57.66 -25.24
N PHE A 286 27.15 56.81 -25.09
CA PHE A 286 28.46 57.03 -25.68
C PHE A 286 28.44 57.00 -27.23
N GLY A 287 27.60 56.12 -27.83
CA GLY A 287 27.43 56.02 -29.28
C GLY A 287 26.85 57.29 -29.93
N ARG A 288 26.27 58.21 -29.12
CA ARG A 288 25.83 59.53 -29.64
C ARG A 288 26.98 60.56 -29.70
N TYR A 289 28.03 60.33 -28.94
CA TYR A 289 29.16 61.26 -28.82
C TYR A 289 30.45 60.74 -29.47
N ILE A 290 30.55 59.48 -29.74
CA ILE A 290 31.72 58.84 -30.34
C ILE A 290 31.27 58.06 -31.56
N ASP A 291 31.99 58.22 -32.67
CA ASP A 291 31.74 57.41 -33.88
C ASP A 291 31.76 55.90 -33.54
N PRO A 292 30.76 55.13 -33.94
CA PRO A 292 30.69 53.67 -33.61
C PRO A 292 31.97 52.92 -34.00
N ARG A 293 32.64 53.30 -35.06
CA ARG A 293 33.90 52.68 -35.52
C ARG A 293 35.06 52.90 -34.55
N VAL A 294 35.07 54.05 -33.88
CA VAL A 294 36.07 54.35 -32.81
C VAL A 294 35.74 53.60 -31.55
N ALA A 295 34.47 53.49 -31.20
CA ALA A 295 34.02 52.73 -30.05
C ALA A 295 34.28 51.22 -30.20
N GLU A 296 34.01 50.63 -31.35
CA GLU A 296 34.32 49.23 -31.67
C GLU A 296 35.83 48.98 -31.70
N GLY A 297 36.60 49.91 -32.22
CA GLY A 297 38.07 49.83 -32.19
C GLY A 297 38.64 49.82 -30.77
N LEU A 298 38.06 50.61 -29.85
CA LEU A 298 38.49 50.68 -28.44
C LEU A 298 38.04 49.44 -27.62
N ILE A 299 36.91 48.85 -27.98
CA ILE A 299 36.38 47.65 -27.29
C ILE A 299 37.12 46.37 -27.75
N ASN A 300 37.44 46.28 -29.04
CA ASN A 300 38.10 45.09 -29.61
C ASN A 300 39.64 45.10 -29.50
N GLN A 301 40.24 46.23 -29.12
CA GLN A 301 41.66 46.30 -28.89
C GLN A 301 41.95 45.98 -27.42
N SER A 302 42.58 44.82 -27.17
CA SER A 302 43.22 44.52 -25.89
C SER A 302 44.16 45.67 -25.49
N ALA A 303 44.40 45.83 -24.18
CA ALA A 303 45.14 46.91 -23.52
C ALA A 303 46.52 47.28 -24.10
N ALA A 304 46.96 46.65 -25.17
CA ALA A 304 48.24 46.94 -25.84
C ALA A 304 48.16 48.08 -26.88
N ALA A 305 47.00 48.71 -27.14
CA ALA A 305 46.81 49.71 -28.20
C ALA A 305 46.76 51.15 -27.71
N THR A 306 47.36 51.45 -26.55
CA THR A 306 47.57 52.82 -26.07
C THR A 306 48.78 53.47 -26.72
N GLU A 307 49.55 52.77 -27.54
CA GLU A 307 50.63 53.36 -28.32
C GLU A 307 50.05 54.01 -29.56
N GLY A 308 50.25 55.36 -29.66
CA GLY A 308 49.81 56.18 -30.74
C GLY A 308 50.26 55.64 -32.10
N GLN A 309 49.37 55.56 -33.11
CA GLN A 309 49.73 55.18 -34.46
C GLN A 309 50.00 56.35 -35.33
N ARG A 310 51.11 56.32 -36.04
CA ARG A 310 51.38 57.32 -37.13
C ARG A 310 50.53 56.95 -38.33
N ARG A 311 49.62 57.87 -38.71
CA ARG A 311 48.82 57.71 -39.92
C ARG A 311 48.88 59.03 -40.72
N MET A 312 48.97 58.92 -42.02
CA MET A 312 48.73 60.10 -42.89
C MET A 312 47.25 60.38 -42.85
N MET A 313 46.89 61.62 -42.49
CA MET A 313 45.48 61.99 -42.47
C MET A 313 45.36 63.45 -42.91
N THR A 314 44.26 63.78 -43.54
CA THR A 314 43.90 65.15 -43.89
C THR A 314 43.19 65.78 -42.70
N VAL A 315 43.63 66.93 -42.24
CA VAL A 315 42.95 67.68 -41.19
C VAL A 315 42.33 68.92 -41.83
N MET A 316 41.04 69.08 -41.63
CA MET A 316 40.29 70.23 -42.13
C MET A 316 39.83 71.07 -40.89
N PHE A 317 40.06 72.37 -40.96
CA PHE A 317 39.50 73.28 -40.00
C PHE A 317 38.41 74.09 -40.65
N CYS A 318 37.25 74.18 -40.00
CA CYS A 318 36.09 74.92 -40.50
C CYS A 318 35.54 75.78 -39.36
N ASP A 319 35.38 77.05 -39.65
CA ASP A 319 34.87 78.01 -38.68
C ASP A 319 33.68 78.78 -39.22
N MET A 320 32.83 79.28 -38.32
CA MET A 320 31.62 80.02 -38.70
C MET A 320 31.88 81.50 -38.59
N LYS A 321 31.85 82.11 -39.76
CA LYS A 321 32.07 83.59 -39.81
C LYS A 321 30.96 84.34 -39.05
N GLY A 322 31.41 85.18 -38.07
CA GLY A 322 30.50 86.01 -37.28
C GLY A 322 29.80 85.25 -36.10
N PHE A 323 30.36 84.11 -35.68
CA PHE A 323 29.83 83.30 -34.56
C PHE A 323 29.78 84.12 -33.23
N THR A 324 30.73 84.91 -32.93
CA THR A 324 30.78 85.75 -31.74
C THR A 324 29.57 86.70 -31.67
N GLY A 325 29.27 87.41 -32.72
CA GLY A 325 28.13 88.33 -32.76
C GLY A 325 26.79 87.60 -32.73
N LEU A 326 26.70 86.35 -33.30
CA LEU A 326 25.54 85.55 -33.27
C LEU A 326 25.29 85.02 -31.87
N SER A 327 26.33 84.64 -31.16
CA SER A 327 26.27 84.06 -29.79
C SER A 327 25.87 85.05 -28.74
N GLU A 328 26.30 86.30 -28.86
CA GLU A 328 26.01 87.41 -27.91
C GLU A 328 24.53 87.86 -27.92
N GLY A 329 23.81 87.60 -28.98
CA GLY A 329 22.37 87.97 -29.17
C GLY A 329 21.38 86.89 -28.90
N MET A 330 21.81 85.62 -28.54
CA MET A 330 20.97 84.45 -28.41
C MET A 330 20.89 83.87 -26.99
N THR A 331 19.70 83.24 -26.69
CA THR A 331 19.64 82.46 -25.47
C THR A 331 20.48 81.18 -25.62
N PRO A 332 20.98 80.55 -24.54
CA PRO A 332 21.78 79.35 -24.61
C PRO A 332 21.11 78.24 -25.39
N GLN A 333 19.77 78.03 -25.24
CA GLN A 333 18.98 77.07 -25.98
C GLN A 333 18.92 77.38 -27.47
N GLY A 334 18.78 78.66 -27.86
CA GLY A 334 18.80 79.12 -29.25
C GLY A 334 20.16 78.88 -29.91
N LEU A 335 21.27 79.20 -29.20
CA LEU A 335 22.63 78.89 -29.65
C LEU A 335 22.85 77.39 -29.92
N VAL A 336 22.47 76.52 -28.97
CA VAL A 336 22.56 75.03 -29.15
C VAL A 336 21.81 74.59 -30.37
N LYS A 337 20.60 75.09 -30.63
CA LYS A 337 19.78 74.73 -31.80
C LYS A 337 20.47 75.17 -33.12
N VAL A 338 21.03 76.34 -33.17
CA VAL A 338 21.76 76.83 -34.35
C VAL A 338 23.05 76.03 -34.57
N MET A 339 23.79 75.79 -33.51
CA MET A 339 25.03 74.98 -33.58
C MET A 339 24.72 73.55 -34.04
N ASN A 340 23.72 72.93 -33.50
CA ASN A 340 23.33 71.55 -33.91
C ASN A 340 22.92 71.53 -35.41
N ARG A 341 22.18 72.51 -35.88
CA ARG A 341 21.83 72.61 -37.28
C ARG A 341 23.06 72.83 -38.18
N TYR A 342 23.96 73.71 -37.77
CA TYR A 342 25.21 73.99 -38.51
C TYR A 342 26.08 72.73 -38.57
N LEU A 343 26.35 72.08 -37.46
CA LEU A 343 27.17 70.88 -37.41
C LEU A 343 26.56 69.75 -38.20
N SER A 344 25.23 69.56 -38.13
CA SER A 344 24.53 68.54 -38.93
C SER A 344 24.66 68.78 -40.41
N THR A 345 24.43 70.03 -40.85
CA THR A 345 24.52 70.41 -42.29
C THR A 345 25.96 70.31 -42.81
N MET A 346 26.94 70.65 -42.01
CA MET A 346 28.35 70.54 -42.39
C MET A 346 28.92 69.13 -42.36
N SER A 347 28.43 68.28 -41.45
CA SER A 347 28.91 66.92 -41.34
C SER A 347 28.41 66.00 -42.46
N GLU A 348 27.31 66.34 -43.11
CA GLU A 348 26.70 65.53 -44.19
C GLU A 348 27.61 65.49 -45.44
N PRO A 349 28.06 66.60 -46.02
CA PRO A 349 28.99 66.59 -47.17
C PRO A 349 30.40 66.11 -46.85
N ILE A 350 30.82 66.16 -45.58
CA ILE A 350 32.13 65.65 -45.14
C ILE A 350 32.14 64.13 -45.07
N ARG A 351 30.99 63.52 -44.82
CA ARG A 351 30.79 62.06 -44.76
C ARG A 351 30.51 61.40 -46.13
N ALA A 352 30.01 62.16 -47.11
CA ALA A 352 29.79 61.74 -48.47
C ALA A 352 31.13 61.58 -49.22
#